data_decee3f27728d8eb69cb255d5c8801a5
#
_entry.id   decee3f27728d8eb69cb255d5c8801a5
#
_cell.length_a   1.000
_cell.length_b   1.000
_cell.length_c   1.000
_cell.angle_alpha   90.00
_cell.angle_beta   90.00
_cell.angle_gamma   90.00
#
_symmetry.space_group_name_H-M   'P 1'
#
loop_
_entity.id
_entity.type
_entity.pdbx_description
1 polymer ?
#
loop_
_entity_poly.entity_id
_entity_poly.type
_entity_poly.pdbx_seq_one_letter_code
_entity_poly.pdbx_strand_id
1 'polypeptide(L)'
;MTPKVLAQLDQLDADLAQLLDRLMQEPHSVLVHKLSPERWSAYEVLQHLMLSEAGSLRYLRKKSQGLSQMKKAGFRAALRSWLVTVTLKSPLKFKTPKGTGVEVFSPVESFALLSGQWQKQREEMRQFLSELPLEIFEKEAYRHPRGGMLTIGGMLQFFKVHFERH
;
A
#
# COMPACT_ATOMS: atom_id res chain seq x y z
N MET A 1 12.47 0.69 -14.53
CA MET A 1 11.18 0.07 -14.14
C MET A 1 10.63 -0.78 -15.27
N THR A 2 9.99 -1.93 -15.00
CA THR A 2 9.42 -2.80 -16.05
C THR A 2 8.04 -2.29 -16.49
N PRO A 3 7.60 -2.58 -17.76
CA PRO A 3 6.27 -2.16 -18.24
C PRO A 3 5.11 -2.66 -17.36
N LYS A 4 5.22 -3.88 -16.83
CA LYS A 4 4.22 -4.45 -15.90
C LYS A 4 4.09 -3.65 -14.61
N VAL A 5 5.21 -3.25 -14.01
CA VAL A 5 5.21 -2.45 -12.77
C VAL A 5 4.67 -1.05 -13.03
N LEU A 6 5.01 -0.47 -14.19
CA LEU A 6 4.47 0.82 -14.60
C LEU A 6 2.93 0.76 -14.71
N ALA A 7 2.39 -0.22 -15.42
CA ALA A 7 0.95 -0.40 -15.55
C ALA A 7 0.24 -0.63 -14.20
N GLN A 8 0.89 -1.34 -13.25
CA GLN A 8 0.36 -1.51 -11.90
C GLN A 8 0.31 -0.18 -11.13
N LEU A 9 1.33 0.67 -11.26
CA LEU A 9 1.35 2.00 -10.64
C LEU A 9 0.29 2.91 -11.26
N ASP A 10 0.17 2.92 -12.58
CA ASP A 10 -0.83 3.74 -13.28
C ASP A 10 -2.25 3.38 -12.83
N GLN A 11 -2.55 2.09 -12.68
CA GLN A 11 -3.84 1.65 -12.16
C GLN A 11 -4.06 2.07 -10.71
N LEU A 12 -3.06 1.90 -9.85
CA LEU A 12 -3.15 2.31 -8.45
C LEU A 12 -3.35 3.82 -8.28
N ASP A 13 -2.70 4.62 -9.11
CA ASP A 13 -2.84 6.09 -9.07
C ASP A 13 -4.21 6.52 -9.59
N ALA A 14 -4.73 5.86 -10.64
CA ALA A 14 -6.08 6.10 -11.14
C ALA A 14 -7.15 5.73 -10.10
N ASP A 15 -7.03 4.56 -9.47
CA ASP A 15 -7.95 4.11 -8.41
C ASP A 15 -7.94 5.09 -7.23
N LEU A 16 -6.75 5.57 -6.82
CA LEU A 16 -6.63 6.56 -5.76
C LEU A 16 -7.28 7.89 -6.14
N ALA A 17 -6.99 8.42 -7.33
CA ALA A 17 -7.56 9.68 -7.81
C ALA A 17 -9.10 9.61 -7.81
N GLN A 18 -9.66 8.54 -8.36
CA GLN A 18 -11.11 8.33 -8.37
C GLN A 18 -11.72 8.28 -6.96
N LEU A 19 -11.06 7.62 -6.01
CA LEU A 19 -11.53 7.58 -4.62
C LEU A 19 -11.48 8.97 -3.99
N LEU A 20 -10.36 9.67 -4.12
CA LEU A 20 -10.17 11.00 -3.52
C LEU A 20 -11.16 12.01 -4.08
N ASP A 21 -11.41 12.00 -5.40
CA ASP A 21 -12.39 12.88 -6.05
C ASP A 21 -13.82 12.64 -5.52
N ARG A 22 -14.19 11.39 -5.32
CA ARG A 22 -15.50 11.05 -4.72
C ARG A 22 -15.62 11.52 -3.27
N LEU A 23 -14.60 11.28 -2.46
CA LEU A 23 -14.61 11.64 -1.03
C LEU A 23 -14.47 13.14 -0.80
N MET A 24 -13.91 13.89 -1.77
CA MET A 24 -13.86 15.35 -1.71
C MET A 24 -15.26 16.00 -1.75
N GLN A 25 -16.25 15.29 -2.28
CA GLN A 25 -17.65 15.75 -2.34
C GLN A 25 -18.39 15.49 -1.01
N GLU A 26 -17.83 14.65 -0.14
CA GLU A 26 -18.48 14.29 1.11
C GLU A 26 -18.19 15.31 2.23
N PRO A 27 -19.17 15.64 3.06
CA PRO A 27 -18.94 16.46 4.24
C PRO A 27 -17.89 15.83 5.16
N HIS A 28 -17.02 16.67 5.74
CA HIS A 28 -15.99 16.20 6.68
C HIS A 28 -16.57 15.36 7.82
N SER A 29 -17.73 15.74 8.34
CA SER A 29 -18.44 15.01 9.39
C SER A 29 -18.78 13.56 9.01
N VAL A 30 -19.04 13.28 7.73
CA VAL A 30 -19.29 11.93 7.20
C VAL A 30 -18.00 11.12 7.20
N LEU A 31 -16.90 11.73 6.79
CA LEU A 31 -15.60 11.04 6.69
C LEU A 31 -15.05 10.63 8.06
N VAL A 32 -15.32 11.40 9.11
CA VAL A 32 -14.83 11.12 10.45
C VAL A 32 -15.85 10.35 11.32
N HIS A 33 -17.07 10.15 10.81
CA HIS A 33 -18.12 9.44 11.55
C HIS A 33 -17.74 7.95 11.73
N LYS A 34 -17.92 7.46 12.97
CA LYS A 34 -17.77 6.05 13.31
C LYS A 34 -19.14 5.42 13.53
N LEU A 35 -19.40 4.32 12.85
CA LEU A 35 -20.64 3.55 13.04
C LEU A 35 -20.72 2.88 14.43
N SER A 36 -19.58 2.61 15.07
CA SER A 36 -19.43 2.19 16.45
C SER A 36 -18.02 2.50 16.95
N PRO A 37 -17.78 2.56 18.28
CA PRO A 37 -16.44 2.84 18.82
C PRO A 37 -15.33 1.90 18.33
N GLU A 38 -15.69 0.65 17.99
CA GLU A 38 -14.74 -0.38 17.54
C GLU A 38 -14.48 -0.34 16.03
N ARG A 39 -15.25 0.43 15.27
CA ARG A 39 -15.09 0.55 13.82
C ARG A 39 -14.32 1.81 13.46
N TRP A 40 -13.51 1.68 12.46
CA TRP A 40 -12.82 2.81 11.89
C TRP A 40 -13.77 3.69 11.06
N SER A 41 -13.56 5.00 11.14
CA SER A 41 -14.15 5.94 10.20
C SER A 41 -13.50 5.79 8.82
N ALA A 42 -14.11 6.37 7.78
CA ALA A 42 -13.50 6.42 6.46
C ALA A 42 -12.12 7.11 6.51
N TYR A 43 -12.00 8.20 7.26
CA TYR A 43 -10.74 8.91 7.44
C TYR A 43 -9.64 8.03 8.06
N GLU A 44 -9.95 7.23 9.07
CA GLU A 44 -9.01 6.29 9.69
C GLU A 44 -8.60 5.16 8.74
N VAL A 45 -9.53 4.67 7.89
CA VAL A 45 -9.21 3.70 6.84
C VAL A 45 -8.23 4.28 5.83
N LEU A 46 -8.43 5.53 5.39
CA LEU A 46 -7.52 6.19 4.47
C LEU A 46 -6.12 6.37 5.08
N GLN A 47 -6.03 6.78 6.35
CA GLN A 47 -4.76 6.86 7.07
C GLN A 47 -4.07 5.49 7.12
N HIS A 48 -4.81 4.43 7.43
CA HIS A 48 -4.28 3.07 7.47
C HIS A 48 -3.68 2.65 6.12
N LEU A 49 -4.38 2.89 5.02
CA LEU A 49 -3.90 2.55 3.68
C LEU A 49 -2.63 3.34 3.35
N MET A 50 -2.63 4.64 3.56
CA MET A 50 -1.48 5.51 3.32
C MET A 50 -0.26 5.09 4.15
N LEU A 51 -0.42 4.82 5.45
CA LEU A 51 0.65 4.38 6.34
C LEU A 51 1.19 2.99 5.96
N SER A 52 0.33 2.09 5.51
CA SER A 52 0.71 0.75 5.03
C SER A 52 1.64 0.84 3.80
N GLU A 53 1.32 1.73 2.86
CA GLU A 53 2.16 2.00 1.69
C GLU A 53 3.48 2.70 2.08
N ALA A 54 3.42 3.72 2.96
CA ALA A 54 4.61 4.42 3.45
C ALA A 54 5.58 3.47 4.15
N GLY A 55 5.07 2.57 4.99
CA GLY A 55 5.87 1.55 5.67
C GLY A 55 6.53 0.59 4.68
N SER A 56 5.79 0.18 3.65
CA SER A 56 6.28 -0.69 2.58
C SER A 56 7.38 -0.02 1.75
N LEU A 57 7.19 1.25 1.38
CA LEU A 57 8.18 2.02 0.63
C LEU A 57 9.47 2.22 1.46
N ARG A 58 9.33 2.54 2.75
CA ARG A 58 10.47 2.67 3.68
C ARG A 58 11.26 1.36 3.77
N TYR A 59 10.58 0.22 3.89
CA TYR A 59 11.22 -1.09 3.87
C TYR A 59 11.97 -1.33 2.56
N LEU A 60 11.33 -1.05 1.42
CA LEU A 60 11.93 -1.26 0.10
C LEU A 60 13.16 -0.37 -0.10
N ARG A 61 13.10 0.92 0.29
CA ARG A 61 14.25 1.84 0.24
C ARG A 61 15.46 1.30 1.03
N LYS A 62 15.22 0.80 2.24
CA LYS A 62 16.29 0.18 3.05
C LYS A 62 16.80 -1.11 2.39
N LYS A 63 15.91 -1.95 1.89
CA LYS A 63 16.27 -3.23 1.30
C LYS A 63 17.04 -3.08 -0.02
N SER A 64 16.71 -2.09 -0.85
CA SER A 64 17.35 -1.83 -2.15
C SER A 64 18.84 -1.48 -2.04
N GLN A 65 19.30 -1.00 -0.89
CA GLN A 65 20.73 -0.73 -0.64
C GLN A 65 21.59 -2.01 -0.65
N GLY A 66 20.99 -3.18 -0.40
CA GLY A 66 21.67 -4.49 -0.39
C GLY A 66 21.31 -5.37 -1.58
N LEU A 67 21.24 -4.81 -2.79
CA LEU A 67 20.78 -5.49 -4.00
C LEU A 67 21.51 -6.82 -4.31
N SER A 68 22.82 -6.89 -4.12
CA SER A 68 23.63 -8.09 -4.35
C SER A 68 23.26 -9.26 -3.41
N GLN A 69 22.70 -8.97 -2.24
CA GLN A 69 22.30 -9.98 -1.25
C GLN A 69 20.85 -10.43 -1.40
N MET A 70 20.10 -9.85 -2.35
CA MET A 70 18.71 -10.23 -2.57
C MET A 70 18.61 -11.52 -3.37
N LYS A 71 17.74 -12.41 -2.94
CA LYS A 71 17.43 -13.64 -3.65
C LYS A 71 16.61 -13.35 -4.91
N LYS A 72 16.92 -14.03 -6.01
CA LYS A 72 16.06 -14.04 -7.19
C LYS A 72 14.70 -14.62 -6.82
N ALA A 73 13.64 -13.97 -7.28
CA ALA A 73 12.28 -14.44 -7.05
C ALA A 73 12.02 -15.68 -7.89
N GLY A 74 11.45 -16.69 -7.26
CA GLY A 74 11.04 -17.94 -7.92
C GLY A 74 9.57 -18.22 -7.66
N PHE A 75 9.15 -19.45 -7.98
CA PHE A 75 7.77 -19.93 -7.80
C PHE A 75 7.21 -19.64 -6.38
N ARG A 76 8.04 -19.80 -5.34
CA ARG A 76 7.63 -19.52 -3.94
C ARG A 76 7.21 -18.07 -3.72
N ALA A 77 7.86 -17.10 -4.37
CA ALA A 77 7.48 -15.69 -4.27
C ALA A 77 6.13 -15.44 -4.98
N ALA A 78 5.93 -16.07 -6.16
CA ALA A 78 4.66 -16.00 -6.88
C ALA A 78 3.52 -16.63 -6.07
N LEU A 79 3.73 -17.81 -5.47
CA LEU A 79 2.75 -18.49 -4.61
C LEU A 79 2.39 -17.62 -3.39
N ARG A 80 3.39 -17.02 -2.72
CA ARG A 80 3.14 -16.10 -1.60
C ARG A 80 2.30 -14.89 -2.01
N SER A 81 2.61 -14.29 -3.15
CA SER A 81 1.84 -13.15 -3.68
C SER A 81 0.39 -13.55 -3.98
N TRP A 82 0.18 -14.72 -4.58
CA TRP A 82 -1.15 -15.26 -4.82
C TRP A 82 -1.91 -15.53 -3.52
N LEU A 83 -1.28 -16.16 -2.53
CA LEU A 83 -1.88 -16.42 -1.20
C LEU A 83 -2.28 -15.10 -0.51
N VAL A 84 -1.43 -14.06 -0.53
CA VAL A 84 -1.79 -12.74 0.01
C VAL A 84 -3.02 -12.18 -0.70
N THR A 85 -3.07 -12.27 -2.03
CA THR A 85 -4.20 -11.80 -2.82
C THR A 85 -5.51 -12.54 -2.44
N VAL A 86 -5.48 -13.87 -2.42
CA VAL A 86 -6.67 -14.69 -2.07
C VAL A 86 -7.11 -14.42 -0.63
N THR A 87 -6.16 -14.33 0.29
CA THR A 87 -6.44 -14.08 1.71
C THR A 87 -7.10 -12.70 1.91
N LEU A 88 -6.60 -11.66 1.23
CA LEU A 88 -7.19 -10.31 1.33
C LEU A 88 -8.56 -10.21 0.64
N LYS A 89 -8.81 -11.00 -0.40
CA LYS A 89 -10.13 -11.08 -1.06
C LYS A 89 -11.13 -11.95 -0.29
N SER A 90 -10.67 -12.72 0.70
CA SER A 90 -11.55 -13.53 1.53
C SER A 90 -12.29 -12.70 2.59
N PRO A 91 -13.44 -13.15 3.14
CA PRO A 91 -14.16 -12.45 4.20
C PRO A 91 -13.47 -12.56 5.58
N LEU A 92 -12.30 -13.20 5.67
CA LEU A 92 -11.58 -13.38 6.93
C LEU A 92 -11.13 -12.04 7.50
N LYS A 93 -11.38 -11.82 8.78
CA LYS A 93 -10.93 -10.60 9.50
C LYS A 93 -9.54 -10.83 10.09
N PHE A 94 -8.67 -9.87 9.91
CA PHE A 94 -7.31 -9.90 10.44
C PHE A 94 -7.08 -8.73 11.39
N LYS A 95 -6.33 -8.96 12.45
CA LYS A 95 -5.83 -7.86 13.28
C LYS A 95 -4.83 -7.03 12.48
N THR A 96 -4.97 -5.73 12.54
CA THR A 96 -4.04 -4.77 11.93
C THR A 96 -2.63 -4.99 12.48
N PRO A 97 -1.60 -5.03 11.63
CA PRO A 97 -0.22 -5.07 12.09
C PRO A 97 0.11 -3.83 12.94
N LYS A 98 0.98 -4.00 13.95
CA LYS A 98 1.49 -2.86 14.73
C LYS A 98 2.14 -1.81 13.80
N GLY A 99 1.92 -0.55 14.10
CA GLY A 99 2.48 0.57 13.32
C GLY A 99 1.67 0.98 12.08
N THR A 100 0.45 0.43 11.90
CA THR A 100 -0.48 0.85 10.85
C THR A 100 -1.94 0.96 11.35
N GLY A 101 -2.17 0.88 12.65
CA GLY A 101 -3.48 1.01 13.28
C GLY A 101 -3.63 2.35 14.00
N VAL A 102 -4.69 2.45 14.80
CA VAL A 102 -5.08 3.68 15.52
C VAL A 102 -3.98 4.25 16.42
N GLU A 103 -3.05 3.42 16.86
CA GLU A 103 -1.92 3.80 17.71
C GLU A 103 -0.93 4.77 17.04
N VAL A 104 -1.01 4.90 15.72
CA VAL A 104 -0.10 5.75 14.91
C VAL A 104 -0.86 6.72 14.01
N PHE A 105 -2.17 6.79 14.13
CA PHE A 105 -2.94 7.75 13.34
C PHE A 105 -2.67 9.17 13.83
N SER A 106 -2.48 10.07 12.88
CA SER A 106 -2.43 11.50 13.17
C SER A 106 -3.81 12.00 13.61
N PRO A 107 -3.88 13.09 14.38
CA PRO A 107 -5.13 13.78 14.63
C PRO A 107 -5.88 14.03 13.33
N VAL A 108 -7.20 14.05 13.40
CA VAL A 108 -8.04 14.33 12.24
C VAL A 108 -7.81 15.79 11.82
N GLU A 109 -7.23 15.94 10.64
CA GLU A 109 -7.04 17.23 9.97
C GLU A 109 -8.02 17.34 8.80
N SER A 110 -7.80 18.30 7.89
CA SER A 110 -8.63 18.38 6.70
C SER A 110 -8.40 17.19 5.77
N PHE A 111 -9.46 16.72 5.11
CA PHE A 111 -9.35 15.68 4.09
C PHE A 111 -8.43 16.10 2.92
N ALA A 112 -8.43 17.39 2.55
CA ALA A 112 -7.56 17.91 1.52
C ALA A 112 -6.07 17.72 1.86
N LEU A 113 -5.70 17.88 3.13
CA LEU A 113 -4.32 17.66 3.59
C LEU A 113 -3.93 16.17 3.47
N LEU A 114 -4.77 15.26 3.96
CA LEU A 114 -4.55 13.83 3.83
C LEU A 114 -4.41 13.40 2.35
N SER A 115 -5.32 13.90 1.51
CA SER A 115 -5.32 13.65 0.06
C SER A 115 -4.01 14.08 -0.58
N GLY A 116 -3.58 15.33 -0.33
CA GLY A 116 -2.31 15.85 -0.85
C GLY A 116 -1.08 15.07 -0.35
N GLN A 117 -1.07 14.67 0.91
CA GLN A 117 0.01 13.84 1.47
C GLN A 117 0.09 12.47 0.78
N TRP A 118 -1.05 11.82 0.52
CA TRP A 118 -1.06 10.50 -0.12
C TRP A 118 -0.65 10.58 -1.59
N GLN A 119 -1.15 11.59 -2.33
CA GLN A 119 -0.74 11.84 -3.72
C GLN A 119 0.78 12.07 -3.81
N LYS A 120 1.33 12.94 -2.95
CA LYS A 120 2.78 13.17 -2.87
C LYS A 120 3.56 11.89 -2.58
N GLN A 121 3.09 11.07 -1.64
CA GLN A 121 3.70 9.78 -1.33
C GLN A 121 3.73 8.84 -2.54
N ARG A 122 2.69 8.83 -3.38
CA ARG A 122 2.62 8.05 -4.62
C ARG A 122 3.60 8.56 -5.68
N GLU A 123 3.74 9.86 -5.82
CA GLU A 123 4.75 10.47 -6.69
C GLU A 123 6.16 10.08 -6.26
N GLU A 124 6.46 10.21 -4.96
CA GLU A 124 7.76 9.79 -4.39
C GLU A 124 8.04 8.29 -4.60
N MET A 125 7.03 7.44 -4.49
CA MET A 125 7.15 6.02 -4.78
C MET A 125 7.43 5.77 -6.26
N ARG A 126 6.73 6.43 -7.16
CA ARG A 126 6.92 6.33 -8.61
C ARG A 126 8.33 6.77 -9.00
N GLN A 127 8.78 7.91 -8.52
CA GLN A 127 10.13 8.41 -8.75
C GLN A 127 11.16 7.38 -8.27
N PHE A 128 11.07 6.96 -7.01
CA PHE A 128 12.01 6.00 -6.43
C PHE A 128 12.06 4.68 -7.23
N LEU A 129 10.92 4.14 -7.64
CA LEU A 129 10.89 2.91 -8.44
C LEU A 129 11.48 3.10 -9.84
N SER A 130 11.40 4.29 -10.43
CA SER A 130 11.98 4.59 -11.74
C SER A 130 13.51 4.63 -11.72
N GLU A 131 14.10 4.97 -10.58
CA GLU A 131 15.56 5.06 -10.37
C GLU A 131 16.20 3.71 -10.06
N LEU A 132 15.41 2.68 -9.74
CA LEU A 132 15.93 1.36 -9.38
C LEU A 132 16.47 0.57 -10.59
N PRO A 133 17.58 -0.17 -10.44
CA PRO A 133 18.09 -1.08 -11.46
C PRO A 133 17.04 -2.12 -11.87
N LEU A 134 16.98 -2.46 -13.15
CA LEU A 134 15.97 -3.40 -13.68
C LEU A 134 15.99 -4.76 -12.98
N GLU A 135 17.17 -5.23 -12.59
CA GLU A 135 17.33 -6.54 -11.94
C GLU A 135 16.59 -6.68 -10.58
N ILE A 136 16.32 -5.56 -9.87
CA ILE A 136 15.62 -5.61 -8.58
C ILE A 136 14.17 -6.09 -8.71
N PHE A 137 13.55 -5.85 -9.88
CA PHE A 137 12.16 -6.23 -10.11
C PHE A 137 11.96 -7.74 -10.21
N GLU A 138 13.05 -8.48 -10.44
CA GLU A 138 13.06 -9.94 -10.44
C GLU A 138 13.49 -10.54 -9.08
N LYS A 139 13.74 -9.72 -8.06
CA LYS A 139 14.21 -10.16 -6.74
C LYS A 139 13.13 -10.10 -5.67
N GLU A 140 13.35 -10.85 -4.58
CA GLU A 140 12.55 -10.79 -3.36
C GLU A 140 12.91 -9.51 -2.58
N ALA A 141 12.29 -8.40 -2.96
CA ALA A 141 12.66 -7.05 -2.51
C ALA A 141 11.78 -6.50 -1.37
N TYR A 142 10.58 -7.04 -1.18
CA TYR A 142 9.62 -6.56 -0.18
C TYR A 142 9.17 -7.67 0.76
N ARG A 143 9.09 -7.37 2.08
CA ARG A 143 8.58 -8.30 3.08
C ARG A 143 7.18 -7.88 3.54
N HIS A 144 6.18 -8.61 3.08
CA HIS A 144 4.82 -8.48 3.60
C HIS A 144 4.75 -9.04 5.04
N PRO A 145 4.08 -8.36 6.01
CA PRO A 145 4.06 -8.76 7.42
C PRO A 145 3.63 -10.21 7.67
N ARG A 146 2.72 -10.73 6.86
CA ARG A 146 2.19 -12.10 6.99
C ARG A 146 2.52 -12.99 5.79
N GLY A 147 2.73 -12.42 4.61
CA GLY A 147 2.98 -13.15 3.37
C GLY A 147 4.44 -13.46 3.08
N GLY A 148 5.38 -12.96 3.90
CA GLY A 148 6.81 -13.14 3.68
C GLY A 148 7.37 -12.31 2.52
N MET A 149 8.44 -12.80 1.89
CA MET A 149 9.15 -12.05 0.85
C MET A 149 8.43 -12.10 -0.49
N LEU A 150 8.21 -10.94 -1.09
CA LEU A 150 7.56 -10.71 -2.38
C LEU A 150 8.48 -9.90 -3.31
N THR A 151 8.14 -9.90 -4.59
CA THR A 151 8.71 -8.95 -5.56
C THR A 151 8.09 -7.56 -5.40
N ILE A 152 8.65 -6.54 -6.08
CA ILE A 152 8.02 -5.21 -6.17
C ILE A 152 6.63 -5.31 -6.81
N GLY A 153 6.47 -6.08 -7.90
CA GLY A 153 5.15 -6.32 -8.48
C GLY A 153 4.17 -7.02 -7.52
N GLY A 154 4.67 -7.92 -6.66
CA GLY A 154 3.87 -8.53 -5.58
C GLY A 154 3.46 -7.53 -4.50
N MET A 155 4.31 -6.54 -4.18
CA MET A 155 3.99 -5.44 -3.28
C MET A 155 2.87 -4.55 -3.86
N LEU A 156 2.98 -4.17 -5.12
CA LEU A 156 1.94 -3.36 -5.77
C LEU A 156 0.62 -4.11 -5.89
N GLN A 157 0.67 -5.41 -6.17
CA GLN A 157 -0.53 -6.27 -6.15
C GLN A 157 -1.15 -6.32 -4.75
N PHE A 158 -0.34 -6.38 -3.69
CA PHE A 158 -0.82 -6.27 -2.32
C PHE A 158 -1.52 -4.93 -2.08
N PHE A 159 -0.94 -3.80 -2.51
CA PHE A 159 -1.60 -2.49 -2.36
C PHE A 159 -2.96 -2.46 -3.04
N LYS A 160 -3.05 -2.96 -4.28
CA LYS A 160 -4.32 -3.03 -5.01
C LYS A 160 -5.39 -3.79 -4.24
N VAL A 161 -5.11 -5.03 -3.85
CA VAL A 161 -6.12 -5.86 -3.15
C VAL A 161 -6.42 -5.38 -1.74
N HIS A 162 -5.48 -4.69 -1.10
CA HIS A 162 -5.66 -4.06 0.22
C HIS A 162 -6.57 -2.83 0.11
N PHE A 163 -6.39 -2.04 -0.93
CA PHE A 163 -7.25 -0.91 -1.27
C PHE A 163 -8.68 -1.38 -1.62
N GLU A 164 -8.83 -2.38 -2.48
CA GLU A 164 -10.12 -2.97 -2.85
C GLU A 164 -10.87 -3.58 -1.65
N ARG A 165 -10.13 -4.07 -0.65
CA ARG A 165 -10.71 -4.67 0.56
C ARG A 165 -11.38 -3.65 1.47
N HIS A 166 -10.85 -2.45 1.55
CA HIS A 166 -11.31 -1.37 2.43
C HIS A 166 -12.24 -0.40 1.73
#